data_c75fe6edbe3890ab972e6917e8a9f18e
#
_entry.id   c75fe6edbe3890ab972e6917e8a9f18e
#
_cell.length_a   1.000
_cell.length_b   1.000
_cell.length_c   1.000
_cell.angle_alpha   90.00
_cell.angle_beta   90.00
_cell.angle_gamma   90.00
#
_symmetry.space_group_name_H-M   'P 1'
#
loop_
_entity.id
_entity.type
_entity.pdbx_description
1 polymer ?
#
loop_
_entity_poly.entity_id
_entity_poly.type
_entity_poly.pdbx_seq_one_letter_code
_entity_poly.pdbx_strand_id
1 'polypeptide(L)'
;TPSEIVTKLKSVDMIDVPYPMSWTDEERDISPWLGNVMQREAFDKLYSVAERVHLCSDRRIKQDWDYLQASNNFRFMTTKQMGVSLDRGIYDSPYDAFTNYMNILGDFIARVNSLYPVDMEDEELNSLLTTIRNQEEELVQLNDQVKHLQALVKEQSEKEKAPAKKAPAKKTTAAKKTTTAKK
;
A
#
# COMPACT_ATOMS: atom_id res chain seq x y z
N THR A 1 2.52 -12.72 -14.54
CA THR A 1 2.46 -12.19 -13.16
C THR A 1 1.35 -11.16 -13.04
N PRO A 2 0.80 -10.89 -11.83
CA PRO A 2 -0.20 -9.82 -11.63
C PRO A 2 0.27 -8.47 -12.17
N SER A 3 1.53 -8.12 -11.99
CA SER A 3 2.13 -6.87 -12.49
C SER A 3 2.09 -6.79 -14.02
N GLU A 4 2.30 -7.90 -14.73
CA GLU A 4 2.20 -7.93 -16.20
C GLU A 4 0.76 -7.74 -16.68
N ILE A 5 -0.21 -8.29 -15.95
CA ILE A 5 -1.64 -8.12 -16.25
C ILE A 5 -2.01 -6.64 -16.15
N VAL A 6 -1.65 -5.99 -15.06
CA VAL A 6 -1.95 -4.56 -14.82
C VAL A 6 -1.31 -3.66 -15.89
N THR A 7 -0.12 -4.01 -16.39
CA THR A 7 0.59 -3.19 -17.39
C THR A 7 0.13 -3.45 -18.82
N LYS A 8 -0.31 -4.67 -19.15
CA LYS A 8 -0.63 -5.09 -20.51
C LYS A 8 -2.13 -5.06 -20.84
N LEU A 9 -2.98 -5.27 -19.82
CA LEU A 9 -4.42 -5.35 -20.01
C LEU A 9 -5.11 -4.11 -19.43
N LYS A 10 -6.17 -3.68 -20.10
CA LYS A 10 -7.08 -2.64 -19.60
C LYS A 10 -8.21 -3.30 -18.83
N SER A 11 -8.69 -2.66 -17.78
CA SER A 11 -9.92 -3.06 -17.11
C SER A 11 -11.07 -3.05 -18.12
N VAL A 12 -11.83 -4.12 -18.16
CA VAL A 12 -12.97 -4.30 -19.08
C VAL A 12 -14.26 -3.85 -18.41
N ASP A 13 -14.33 -4.07 -17.06
CA ASP A 13 -15.53 -3.75 -16.30
C ASP A 13 -15.16 -3.59 -14.82
N MET A 14 -16.12 -3.12 -14.03
CA MET A 14 -16.02 -2.92 -12.59
C MET A 14 -17.04 -3.81 -11.87
N ILE A 15 -16.58 -4.64 -10.94
CA ILE A 15 -17.46 -5.49 -10.14
C ILE A 15 -17.81 -4.73 -8.87
N ASP A 16 -19.11 -4.51 -8.65
CA ASP A 16 -19.61 -3.97 -7.38
C ASP A 16 -19.74 -5.07 -6.34
N VAL A 17 -19.16 -4.82 -5.15
CA VAL A 17 -19.24 -5.72 -3.99
C VAL A 17 -19.84 -4.91 -2.84
N PRO A 18 -21.18 -4.88 -2.71
CA PRO A 18 -21.88 -3.98 -1.80
C PRO A 18 -21.77 -4.37 -0.32
N TYR A 19 -21.25 -5.56 0.01
CA TYR A 19 -21.08 -6.03 1.39
C TYR A 19 -19.80 -6.86 1.52
N PRO A 20 -19.23 -6.93 2.73
CA PRO A 20 -18.04 -7.74 2.99
C PRO A 20 -18.31 -9.22 2.71
N MET A 21 -17.49 -9.83 1.85
CA MET A 21 -17.59 -11.23 1.45
C MET A 21 -16.34 -11.99 1.86
N SER A 22 -16.49 -13.29 2.10
CA SER A 22 -15.39 -14.21 2.33
C SER A 22 -15.48 -15.44 1.44
N TRP A 23 -14.39 -16.17 1.38
CA TRP A 23 -14.31 -17.45 0.66
C TRP A 23 -14.78 -18.64 1.51
N THR A 24 -14.93 -18.45 2.81
CA THR A 24 -15.22 -19.52 3.76
C THR A 24 -16.71 -19.65 4.04
N ASP A 25 -17.13 -20.85 4.42
CA ASP A 25 -18.48 -21.30 4.75
C ASP A 25 -19.56 -21.08 3.67
N GLU A 26 -20.79 -21.47 3.97
CA GLU A 26 -21.92 -21.37 3.02
C GLU A 26 -22.46 -19.94 2.90
N GLU A 27 -22.38 -19.15 3.97
CA GLU A 27 -22.90 -17.79 4.03
C GLU A 27 -22.01 -16.78 3.32
N ARG A 28 -20.73 -17.12 3.11
CA ARG A 28 -19.77 -16.27 2.39
C ARG A 28 -19.59 -14.87 2.99
N ASP A 29 -19.88 -14.71 4.27
CA ASP A 29 -19.77 -13.45 5.01
C ASP A 29 -18.51 -13.40 5.90
N ILE A 30 -18.41 -12.37 6.74
CA ILE A 30 -17.28 -12.18 7.67
C ILE A 30 -17.55 -12.75 9.07
N SER A 31 -18.66 -13.47 9.29
CA SER A 31 -19.02 -14.02 10.61
C SER A 31 -17.98 -14.98 11.20
N PRO A 32 -17.16 -15.71 10.42
CA PRO A 32 -16.06 -16.49 10.97
C PRO A 32 -15.01 -15.69 11.72
N TRP A 33 -14.88 -14.40 11.45
CA TRP A 33 -13.88 -13.51 12.07
C TRP A 33 -14.48 -12.46 13.00
N LEU A 34 -15.73 -12.02 12.76
CA LEU A 34 -16.40 -10.96 13.51
C LEU A 34 -17.83 -11.34 13.92
N GLY A 35 -18.14 -12.63 14.01
CA GLY A 35 -19.49 -13.15 14.26
C GLY A 35 -19.90 -13.13 15.73
N ASN A 36 -18.99 -13.16 16.68
CA ASN A 36 -19.28 -13.21 18.10
C ASN A 36 -18.71 -12.00 18.87
N VAL A 37 -19.12 -11.89 20.14
CA VAL A 37 -18.73 -10.77 21.00
C VAL A 37 -17.23 -10.74 21.27
N MET A 38 -16.60 -11.90 21.52
CA MET A 38 -15.16 -12.00 21.76
C MET A 38 -14.33 -11.46 20.59
N GLN A 39 -14.72 -11.86 19.38
CA GLN A 39 -14.04 -11.40 18.16
C GLN A 39 -14.17 -9.88 17.97
N ARG A 40 -15.36 -9.32 18.20
CA ARG A 40 -15.60 -7.88 18.10
C ARG A 40 -14.84 -7.12 19.14
N GLU A 41 -14.86 -7.56 20.39
CA GLU A 41 -14.12 -6.93 21.49
C GLU A 41 -12.60 -6.94 21.21
N ALA A 42 -12.07 -8.06 20.75
CA ALA A 42 -10.66 -8.17 20.38
C ALA A 42 -10.30 -7.22 19.21
N PHE A 43 -11.18 -7.12 18.22
CA PHE A 43 -11.01 -6.23 17.07
C PHE A 43 -11.05 -4.76 17.50
N ASP A 44 -12.08 -4.35 18.22
CA ASP A 44 -12.25 -2.96 18.68
C ASP A 44 -11.09 -2.55 19.60
N LYS A 45 -10.66 -3.45 20.49
CA LYS A 45 -9.53 -3.21 21.36
C LYS A 45 -8.21 -3.06 20.60
N LEU A 46 -7.99 -3.90 19.59
CA LEU A 46 -6.81 -3.78 18.72
C LEU A 46 -6.79 -2.40 18.04
N TYR A 47 -7.85 -2.05 17.36
CA TYR A 47 -7.91 -0.79 16.58
C TYR A 47 -8.03 0.47 17.44
N SER A 48 -8.30 0.35 18.74
CA SER A 48 -8.28 1.51 19.66
C SER A 48 -6.92 2.19 19.79
N VAL A 49 -5.84 1.51 19.42
CA VAL A 49 -4.47 2.07 19.43
C VAL A 49 -3.87 2.29 18.04
N ALA A 50 -4.66 2.08 16.98
CA ALA A 50 -4.20 2.14 15.59
C ALA A 50 -3.47 3.45 15.27
N GLU A 51 -4.05 4.59 15.64
CA GLU A 51 -3.49 5.91 15.39
C GLU A 51 -2.13 6.10 16.04
N ARG A 52 -1.99 5.68 17.30
CA ARG A 52 -0.72 5.74 18.04
C ARG A 52 0.36 4.86 17.40
N VAL A 53 -0.02 3.68 16.92
CA VAL A 53 0.89 2.77 16.22
C VAL A 53 1.36 3.37 14.90
N HIS A 54 0.47 4.02 14.16
CA HIS A 54 0.82 4.68 12.88
C HIS A 54 1.81 5.82 13.10
N LEU A 55 1.64 6.60 14.18
CA LEU A 55 2.57 7.66 14.57
C LEU A 55 3.92 7.15 15.09
N CYS A 56 3.97 5.88 15.52
CA CYS A 56 5.16 5.29 16.09
C CYS A 56 6.26 5.09 15.04
N SER A 57 7.49 5.49 15.34
CA SER A 57 8.65 5.21 14.50
C SER A 57 9.32 3.86 14.81
N ASP A 58 8.95 3.20 15.92
CA ASP A 58 9.53 1.93 16.32
C ASP A 58 9.05 0.79 15.40
N ARG A 59 10.02 0.21 14.68
CA ARG A 59 9.77 -0.90 13.77
C ARG A 59 9.21 -2.14 14.47
N ARG A 60 9.57 -2.39 15.73
CA ARG A 60 9.09 -3.56 16.48
C ARG A 60 7.61 -3.43 16.79
N ILE A 61 7.16 -2.24 17.19
CA ILE A 61 5.74 -1.96 17.42
C ILE A 61 4.93 -2.18 16.13
N LYS A 62 5.42 -1.67 14.99
CA LYS A 62 4.76 -1.88 13.70
C LYS A 62 4.70 -3.35 13.31
N GLN A 63 5.76 -4.09 13.52
CA GLN A 63 5.81 -5.53 13.24
C GLN A 63 4.85 -6.34 14.14
N ASP A 64 4.81 -6.04 15.44
CA ASP A 64 3.88 -6.68 16.38
C ASP A 64 2.43 -6.34 16.01
N TRP A 65 2.17 -5.10 15.57
CA TRP A 65 0.88 -4.67 15.04
C TRP A 65 0.44 -5.50 13.84
N ASP A 66 1.34 -5.72 12.86
CA ASP A 66 1.05 -6.54 11.69
C ASP A 66 0.70 -7.98 12.07
N TYR A 67 1.41 -8.57 13.04
CA TYR A 67 1.10 -9.92 13.54
C TYR A 67 -0.24 -9.99 14.26
N LEU A 68 -0.58 -8.99 15.05
CA LEU A 68 -1.85 -8.95 15.79
C LEU A 68 -3.06 -8.82 14.84
N GLN A 69 -2.90 -8.20 13.68
CA GLN A 69 -3.95 -8.08 12.66
C GLN A 69 -4.19 -9.35 11.85
N ALA A 70 -3.38 -10.40 12.01
CA ALA A 70 -3.55 -11.63 11.24
C ALA A 70 -4.96 -12.21 11.45
N SER A 71 -5.68 -12.45 10.37
CA SER A 71 -7.08 -12.90 10.40
C SER A 71 -7.30 -14.20 11.16
N ASN A 72 -6.31 -15.08 11.21
CA ASN A 72 -6.37 -16.33 11.97
C ASN A 72 -6.54 -16.09 13.47
N ASN A 73 -5.99 -15.01 14.04
CA ASN A 73 -6.16 -14.68 15.44
C ASN A 73 -7.64 -14.56 15.81
N PHE A 74 -8.43 -13.90 14.95
CA PHE A 74 -9.87 -13.75 15.13
C PHE A 74 -10.62 -15.03 14.79
N ARG A 75 -10.18 -15.77 13.76
CA ARG A 75 -10.82 -17.03 13.36
C ARG A 75 -10.75 -18.09 14.45
N PHE A 76 -9.67 -18.19 15.20
CA PHE A 76 -9.55 -19.16 16.31
C PHE A 76 -10.56 -18.91 17.45
N MET A 77 -11.09 -17.70 17.56
CA MET A 77 -12.11 -17.32 18.56
C MET A 77 -13.53 -17.60 18.10
N THR A 78 -13.73 -18.14 16.88
CA THR A 78 -15.09 -18.38 16.37
C THR A 78 -15.81 -19.48 17.15
N THR A 79 -17.08 -19.22 17.46
CA THR A 79 -18.01 -20.21 18.03
C THR A 79 -18.90 -20.85 16.97
N LYS A 80 -18.79 -20.40 15.72
CA LYS A 80 -19.55 -20.91 14.59
C LYS A 80 -19.10 -22.33 14.26
N GLN A 81 -20.04 -23.26 14.17
CA GLN A 81 -19.78 -24.60 13.67
C GLN A 81 -19.60 -24.53 12.16
N MET A 82 -18.38 -24.77 11.70
CA MET A 82 -18.10 -24.92 10.29
C MET A 82 -18.08 -26.42 9.98
N GLY A 83 -18.74 -26.82 8.90
CA GLY A 83 -19.01 -28.24 8.56
C GLY A 83 -17.80 -29.15 8.34
N VAL A 84 -16.60 -28.62 8.39
CA VAL A 84 -15.32 -29.34 8.39
C VAL A 84 -14.58 -28.97 9.67
N SER A 85 -13.90 -29.94 10.28
CA SER A 85 -13.08 -29.78 11.50
C SER A 85 -12.45 -28.42 11.58
N LEU A 86 -12.87 -27.62 12.55
CA LEU A 86 -12.31 -26.28 12.77
C LEU A 86 -10.85 -26.46 13.19
N ASP A 87 -9.94 -26.09 12.32
CA ASP A 87 -8.55 -25.97 12.71
C ASP A 87 -8.41 -24.76 13.63
N ARG A 88 -8.42 -25.04 14.93
CA ARG A 88 -8.17 -24.05 15.99
C ARG A 88 -6.68 -23.83 16.28
N GLY A 89 -5.83 -24.42 15.48
CA GLY A 89 -4.38 -24.36 15.71
C GLY A 89 -4.01 -25.08 17.01
N ILE A 90 -3.39 -24.33 17.93
CA ILE A 90 -2.91 -24.84 19.21
C ILE A 90 -3.93 -24.68 20.36
N TYR A 91 -5.13 -24.15 20.10
CA TYR A 91 -6.10 -23.82 21.13
C TYR A 91 -7.17 -24.92 21.28
N ASP A 92 -7.44 -25.29 22.53
CA ASP A 92 -8.48 -26.29 22.83
C ASP A 92 -9.89 -25.71 22.70
N SER A 93 -10.05 -24.41 22.95
CA SER A 93 -11.34 -23.73 22.86
C SER A 93 -11.22 -22.31 22.27
N PRO A 94 -12.34 -21.74 21.76
CA PRO A 94 -12.38 -20.32 21.34
C PRO A 94 -12.06 -19.34 22.48
N TYR A 95 -12.39 -19.72 23.71
CA TYR A 95 -12.14 -18.91 24.91
C TYR A 95 -10.65 -18.86 25.25
N ASP A 96 -9.93 -19.97 25.06
CA ASP A 96 -8.48 -20.00 25.26
C ASP A 96 -7.78 -19.13 24.23
N ALA A 97 -8.21 -19.20 22.97
CA ALA A 97 -7.71 -18.32 21.93
C ALA A 97 -7.95 -16.84 22.25
N PHE A 98 -9.17 -16.51 22.69
CA PHE A 98 -9.51 -15.13 23.09
C PHE A 98 -8.66 -14.65 24.28
N THR A 99 -8.60 -15.45 25.34
CA THR A 99 -7.84 -15.08 26.56
C THR A 99 -6.36 -14.86 26.25
N ASN A 100 -5.77 -15.75 25.48
CA ASN A 100 -4.37 -15.64 25.10
C ASN A 100 -4.12 -14.42 24.22
N TYR A 101 -4.99 -14.19 23.23
CA TYR A 101 -4.89 -13.02 22.38
C TYR A 101 -5.03 -11.72 23.17
N MET A 102 -6.00 -11.63 24.09
CA MET A 102 -6.22 -10.43 24.91
C MET A 102 -5.06 -10.15 25.88
N ASN A 103 -4.39 -11.18 26.37
CA ASN A 103 -3.19 -11.02 27.20
C ASN A 103 -2.03 -10.41 26.38
N ILE A 104 -1.79 -10.94 25.18
CA ILE A 104 -0.76 -10.41 24.27
C ILE A 104 -1.11 -8.98 23.83
N LEU A 105 -2.36 -8.75 23.49
CA LEU A 105 -2.85 -7.42 23.10
C LEU A 105 -2.73 -6.41 24.26
N GLY A 106 -3.03 -6.83 25.49
CA GLY A 106 -2.87 -6.01 26.67
C GLY A 106 -1.43 -5.55 26.89
N ASP A 107 -0.46 -6.46 26.77
CA ASP A 107 0.97 -6.11 26.80
C ASP A 107 1.36 -5.17 25.66
N PHE A 108 0.88 -5.44 24.45
CA PHE A 108 1.13 -4.57 23.30
C PHE A 108 0.61 -3.15 23.54
N ILE A 109 -0.64 -3.00 23.99
CA ILE A 109 -1.25 -1.70 24.31
C ILE A 109 -0.45 -0.98 25.41
N ALA A 110 -0.02 -1.68 26.44
CA ALA A 110 0.81 -1.07 27.49
C ALA A 110 2.14 -0.53 26.94
N ARG A 111 2.78 -1.27 26.03
CA ARG A 111 4.01 -0.81 25.35
C ARG A 111 3.75 0.42 24.45
N VAL A 112 2.68 0.40 23.68
CA VAL A 112 2.29 1.54 22.85
C VAL A 112 2.03 2.77 23.72
N ASN A 113 1.24 2.62 24.79
CA ASN A 113 0.92 3.72 25.70
C ASN A 113 2.13 4.26 26.47
N SER A 114 3.15 3.43 26.72
CA SER A 114 4.39 3.91 27.37
C SER A 114 5.22 4.82 26.47
N LEU A 115 5.07 4.67 25.15
CA LEU A 115 5.73 5.53 24.17
C LEU A 115 4.96 6.82 23.90
N TYR A 116 3.66 6.76 24.07
CA TYR A 116 2.74 7.88 23.87
C TYR A 116 1.88 8.04 25.12
N PRO A 117 2.18 9.02 26.01
CA PRO A 117 1.40 9.28 27.21
C PRO A 117 -0.08 9.51 26.84
N VAL A 118 -0.97 8.95 27.63
CA VAL A 118 -2.44 9.00 27.43
C VAL A 118 -2.99 10.42 27.54
N ASP A 119 -2.23 11.34 28.12
CA ASP A 119 -2.62 12.73 28.41
C ASP A 119 -2.48 13.69 27.21
N MET A 120 -2.13 13.21 26.01
CA MET A 120 -2.31 14.03 24.81
C MET A 120 -3.80 14.17 24.54
N GLU A 121 -4.31 15.37 24.62
CA GLU A 121 -5.70 15.69 24.27
C GLU A 121 -5.98 15.14 22.85
N ASP A 122 -7.14 14.51 22.67
CA ASP A 122 -7.53 13.90 21.38
C ASP A 122 -7.44 14.90 20.21
N GLU A 123 -7.54 16.20 20.51
CA GLU A 123 -7.44 17.30 19.56
C GLU A 123 -6.00 17.52 19.04
N GLU A 124 -4.98 17.38 19.89
CA GLU A 124 -3.58 17.45 19.48
C GLU A 124 -3.19 16.23 18.66
N LEU A 125 -3.66 15.05 19.05
CA LEU A 125 -3.44 13.82 18.28
C LEU A 125 -4.06 13.90 16.89
N ASN A 126 -5.31 14.37 16.79
CA ASN A 126 -6.00 14.56 15.52
C ASN A 126 -5.32 15.59 14.62
N SER A 127 -4.79 16.68 15.21
CA SER A 127 -4.06 17.70 14.46
C SER A 127 -2.73 17.17 13.90
N LEU A 128 -2.01 16.38 14.69
CA LEU A 128 -0.78 15.71 14.26
C LEU A 128 -1.04 14.68 13.16
N LEU A 129 -2.07 13.86 13.28
CA LEU A 129 -2.48 12.89 12.26
C LEU A 129 -2.84 13.58 10.94
N THR A 130 -3.57 14.68 11.01
CA THR A 130 -3.92 15.47 9.82
C THR A 130 -2.67 16.04 9.16
N THR A 131 -1.72 16.54 9.96
CA THR A 131 -0.44 17.06 9.46
C THR A 131 0.40 15.97 8.79
N ILE A 132 0.51 14.79 9.42
CA ILE A 132 1.25 13.65 8.84
C ILE A 132 0.62 13.21 7.53
N ARG A 133 -0.70 13.06 7.48
CA ARG A 133 -1.39 12.67 6.24
C ARG A 133 -1.18 13.68 5.12
N ASN A 134 -1.24 14.97 5.41
CA ASN A 134 -0.97 16.01 4.43
C ASN A 134 0.49 15.95 3.92
N GLN A 135 1.46 15.68 4.80
CA GLN A 135 2.86 15.52 4.41
C GLN A 135 3.08 14.25 3.57
N GLU A 136 2.39 13.15 3.87
CA GLU A 136 2.45 11.94 3.06
C GLU A 136 1.88 12.18 1.65
N GLU A 137 0.78 12.90 1.53
CA GLU A 137 0.20 13.29 0.23
C GLU A 137 1.14 14.19 -0.56
N GLU A 138 1.79 15.18 0.08
CA GLU A 138 2.81 16.02 -0.55
C GLU A 138 4.02 15.22 -1.02
N LEU A 139 4.50 14.27 -0.21
CA LEU A 139 5.61 13.40 -0.58
C LEU A 139 5.28 12.53 -1.81
N VAL A 140 4.07 12.02 -1.89
CA VAL A 140 3.61 11.26 -3.07
C VAL A 140 3.60 12.16 -4.30
N GLN A 141 3.03 13.37 -4.21
CA GLN A 141 2.98 14.32 -5.32
C GLN A 141 4.39 14.74 -5.78
N LEU A 142 5.29 15.04 -4.84
CA LEU A 142 6.67 15.39 -5.15
C LEU A 142 7.43 14.23 -5.81
N ASN A 143 7.21 13.01 -5.34
CA ASN A 143 7.83 11.83 -5.93
C ASN A 143 7.37 11.60 -7.38
N ASP A 144 6.09 11.84 -7.67
CA ASP A 144 5.56 11.73 -9.02
C ASP A 144 6.07 12.85 -9.93
N GLN A 145 6.22 14.08 -9.41
CA GLN A 145 6.86 15.18 -10.14
C GLN A 145 8.33 14.87 -10.45
N VAL A 146 9.08 14.33 -9.48
CA VAL A 146 10.48 13.91 -9.69
C VAL A 146 10.59 12.84 -10.76
N LYS A 147 9.71 11.83 -10.74
CA LYS A 147 9.67 10.79 -11.78
C LYS A 147 9.37 11.37 -13.17
N HIS A 148 8.41 12.29 -13.23
CA HIS A 148 8.05 12.96 -14.48
C HIS A 148 9.21 13.79 -15.03
N LEU A 149 9.88 14.58 -14.18
CA LEU A 149 11.04 15.38 -14.57
C LEU A 149 12.21 14.49 -15.00
N GLN A 150 12.46 13.39 -14.32
CA GLN A 150 13.48 12.42 -14.71
C GLN A 150 13.20 11.80 -16.08
N ALA A 151 11.94 11.52 -16.39
CA ALA A 151 11.53 11.02 -17.70
C ALA A 151 11.77 12.06 -18.80
N LEU A 152 11.45 13.33 -18.56
CA LEU A 152 11.69 14.43 -19.50
C LEU A 152 13.19 14.68 -19.76
N VAL A 153 14.01 14.66 -18.71
CA VAL A 153 15.48 14.80 -18.82
C VAL A 153 16.06 13.66 -19.65
N LYS A 154 15.56 12.44 -19.44
CA LYS A 154 16.00 11.26 -20.19
C LYS A 154 15.61 11.37 -21.68
N GLU A 155 14.42 11.83 -21.98
CA GLU A 155 13.96 12.06 -23.35
C GLU A 155 14.75 13.17 -24.06
N GLN A 156 15.11 14.26 -23.35
CA GLN A 156 15.96 15.32 -23.89
C GLN A 156 17.38 14.83 -24.15
N SER A 157 17.95 14.05 -23.23
CA SER A 157 19.29 13.48 -23.41
C SER A 157 19.39 12.48 -24.57
N GLU A 158 18.30 11.77 -24.86
CA GLU A 158 18.20 10.87 -26.03
C GLU A 158 18.05 11.65 -27.34
N LYS A 159 17.33 12.78 -27.34
CA LYS A 159 17.19 13.68 -28.50
C LYS A 159 18.50 14.38 -28.86
N GLU A 160 19.32 14.75 -27.87
CA GLU A 160 20.65 15.35 -28.12
C GLU A 160 21.69 14.32 -28.62
N LYS A 161 21.51 13.03 -28.30
CA LYS A 161 22.38 11.93 -28.77
C LYS A 161 22.01 11.40 -30.16
N ALA A 162 20.89 11.83 -30.75
CA ALA A 162 20.53 11.44 -32.09
C ALA A 162 21.44 12.16 -33.11
N PRO A 163 22.19 11.43 -33.97
CA PRO A 163 23.12 12.05 -34.90
C PRO A 163 22.37 12.93 -35.91
N ALA A 164 22.78 14.20 -36.02
CA ALA A 164 22.26 15.13 -37.02
C ALA A 164 22.35 14.51 -38.41
N LYS A 165 21.21 14.28 -39.05
CA LYS A 165 21.11 13.85 -40.46
C LYS A 165 21.83 14.88 -41.29
N LYS A 166 22.98 14.49 -41.91
CA LYS A 166 23.71 15.28 -42.90
C LYS A 166 22.76 15.71 -44.02
N ALA A 167 22.60 17.01 -44.21
CA ALA A 167 21.93 17.57 -45.36
C ALA A 167 22.62 17.14 -46.64
N PRO A 168 21.91 16.86 -47.75
CA PRO A 168 22.54 16.45 -49.00
C PRO A 168 23.24 17.62 -49.64
N ALA A 169 24.52 17.45 -49.95
CA ALA A 169 25.36 18.43 -50.67
C ALA A 169 24.79 18.70 -52.05
N LYS A 170 24.42 19.96 -52.35
CA LYS A 170 24.09 20.45 -53.70
C LYS A 170 25.36 20.39 -54.58
N LYS A 171 25.32 19.56 -55.62
CA LYS A 171 26.28 19.58 -56.73
C LYS A 171 26.08 20.87 -57.50
N THR A 172 27.05 21.79 -57.42
CA THR A 172 27.18 22.89 -58.36
C THR A 172 27.94 22.42 -59.60
N THR A 173 27.27 22.33 -60.69
CA THR A 173 27.84 22.13 -62.04
C THR A 173 28.54 23.42 -62.48
N ALA A 174 29.86 23.33 -62.60
CA ALA A 174 30.67 24.41 -63.20
C ALA A 174 30.50 24.41 -64.70
N ALA A 175 29.91 25.47 -65.22
CA ALA A 175 29.89 25.76 -66.65
C ALA A 175 31.20 26.31 -67.14
N LYS A 176 31.77 25.61 -68.13
CA LYS A 176 32.96 25.95 -68.90
C LYS A 176 32.65 27.05 -69.86
N LYS A 177 33.26 28.21 -69.72
CA LYS A 177 33.29 29.22 -70.78
C LYS A 177 34.69 29.39 -71.29
N THR A 178 34.86 28.93 -72.47
CA THR A 178 35.92 29.30 -73.43
C THR A 178 35.72 30.71 -73.88
N THR A 179 36.77 31.50 -73.85
CA THR A 179 36.86 32.64 -74.76
C THR A 179 38.30 32.81 -75.23
N THR A 180 38.40 32.79 -76.50
CA THR A 180 39.51 32.99 -77.39
C THR A 180 40.02 34.45 -77.43
N ALA A 181 41.30 34.61 -77.50
CA ALA A 181 42.15 35.36 -78.41
C ALA A 181 41.99 36.90 -78.63
N LYS A 182 43.13 37.44 -78.66
CA LYS A 182 43.77 38.49 -79.49
C LYS A 182 44.04 39.79 -78.81
N LYS A 183 45.18 40.12 -78.72
CA LYS A 183 46.32 40.74 -79.46
C LYS A 183 47.40 41.17 -78.46
#